data_d68b9c57b8769301443edcfc3d099656
#
_entry.id   d68b9c57b8769301443edcfc3d099656
#
_cell.length_a   1.000
_cell.length_b   1.000
_cell.length_c   1.000
_cell.angle_alpha   90.00
_cell.angle_beta   90.00
_cell.angle_gamma   90.00
#
_symmetry.space_group_name_H-M   'P 1'
#
loop_
_entity.id
_entity.type
_entity.pdbx_description
1 polymer ?
#
loop_
_entity_poly.entity_id
_entity_poly.type
_entity_poly.pdbx_seq_one_letter_code
_entity_poly.pdbx_strand_id
1 'polypeptide(L)'
;MSQPKVVICGVARTPIGKFMGALSSMSAVDLGVLAVKEVCERVGIQPDQGGVDEVIFGQVLQAGSGQNPARQVALGSGLPVTTPCVTINKVCGSSLKAVMMAANSIRAGEHNVIIAGGMESMSNSPHLLMNHRKGSKMGDSTLVDSMIKDGLWDGYNDTHMGNTGETIAKECSITRIQSDSFAVRSHQRAAQAQANGWFDWEMFSVEIPQRRGPAISFSHDEGVRANTDLESLASLRPVFQKDGQVTAGNASTLSD
;
A
#
# COMPACT_ATOMS: atom_id res chain seq x y z
N MET A 1 -21.22 -2.45 31.98
CA MET A 1 -20.49 -1.22 31.65
C MET A 1 -20.55 -1.04 30.14
N SER A 2 -20.85 0.16 29.64
CA SER A 2 -20.80 0.44 28.20
C SER A 2 -19.36 0.33 27.71
N GLN A 3 -19.15 -0.33 26.57
CA GLN A 3 -17.82 -0.38 25.97
C GLN A 3 -17.34 1.05 25.62
N PRO A 4 -16.04 1.36 25.78
CA PRO A 4 -15.50 2.66 25.41
C PRO A 4 -15.74 2.93 23.93
N LYS A 5 -16.11 4.17 23.61
CA LYS A 5 -16.28 4.62 22.23
C LYS A 5 -14.91 4.85 21.61
N VAL A 6 -14.57 4.07 20.58
CA VAL A 6 -13.35 4.29 19.80
C VAL A 6 -13.61 5.28 18.69
N VAL A 7 -12.73 6.24 18.53
CA VAL A 7 -12.81 7.30 17.51
C VAL A 7 -11.50 7.38 16.71
N ILE A 8 -11.58 7.88 15.49
CA ILE A 8 -10.42 8.25 14.68
C ILE A 8 -10.20 9.75 14.89
N CYS A 9 -9.02 10.13 15.41
CA CYS A 9 -8.68 11.51 15.72
C CYS A 9 -8.01 12.24 14.58
N GLY A 10 -7.31 11.51 13.71
CA GLY A 10 -6.64 12.07 12.55
C GLY A 10 -6.29 11.01 11.51
N VAL A 11 -6.04 11.48 10.31
CA VAL A 11 -5.60 10.65 9.18
C VAL A 11 -4.54 11.39 8.38
N ALA A 12 -3.62 10.64 7.79
CA ALA A 12 -2.66 11.14 6.82
C ALA A 12 -2.30 10.03 5.84
N ARG A 13 -2.14 10.37 4.57
CA ARG A 13 -1.58 9.47 3.56
C ARG A 13 -0.66 10.20 2.61
N THR A 14 0.34 9.52 2.12
CA THR A 14 1.11 9.96 0.96
C THR A 14 0.24 9.96 -0.29
N PRO A 15 0.59 10.69 -1.35
CA PRO A 15 0.11 10.37 -2.68
C PRO A 15 0.53 8.95 -3.06
N ILE A 16 -0.22 8.30 -3.93
CA ILE A 16 0.09 6.97 -4.44
C ILE A 16 0.94 7.10 -5.71
N GLY A 17 2.18 6.62 -5.64
CA GLY A 17 3.09 6.53 -6.77
C GLY A 17 2.77 5.34 -7.68
N LYS A 18 3.10 5.44 -8.97
CA LYS A 18 3.12 4.28 -9.88
C LYS A 18 4.31 3.39 -9.58
N PHE A 19 4.16 2.11 -9.92
CA PHE A 19 5.30 1.19 -9.97
C PHE A 19 6.44 1.77 -10.82
N MET A 20 7.64 1.84 -10.24
CA MET A 20 8.82 2.49 -10.82
C MET A 20 8.61 3.98 -11.17
N GLY A 21 7.63 4.63 -10.50
CA GLY A 21 7.28 6.03 -10.66
C GLY A 21 7.97 6.97 -9.67
N ALA A 22 7.30 8.05 -9.33
CA ALA A 22 7.88 9.14 -8.54
C ALA A 22 8.41 8.71 -7.17
N LEU A 23 7.72 7.79 -6.48
CA LEU A 23 8.09 7.30 -5.15
C LEU A 23 9.07 6.12 -5.15
N SER A 24 9.50 5.62 -6.32
CA SER A 24 10.34 4.42 -6.44
C SER A 24 11.71 4.49 -5.74
N SER A 25 12.19 5.70 -5.42
CA SER A 25 13.43 5.88 -4.66
C SER A 25 13.24 5.83 -3.13
N MET A 26 12.00 5.73 -2.65
CA MET A 26 11.64 5.73 -1.23
C MET A 26 11.22 4.33 -0.79
N SER A 27 11.77 3.87 0.33
CA SER A 27 11.34 2.60 0.91
C SER A 27 9.94 2.70 1.53
N ALA A 28 9.27 1.56 1.72
CA ALA A 28 8.01 1.52 2.46
C ALA A 28 8.12 2.16 3.85
N VAL A 29 9.27 1.93 4.53
CA VAL A 29 9.54 2.53 5.85
C VAL A 29 9.62 4.06 5.75
N ASP A 30 10.31 4.61 4.75
CA ASP A 30 10.40 6.07 4.57
C ASP A 30 9.01 6.69 4.39
N LEU A 31 8.17 6.09 3.56
CA LEU A 31 6.78 6.53 3.34
C LEU A 31 5.96 6.45 4.63
N GLY A 32 6.10 5.36 5.38
CA GLY A 32 5.46 5.17 6.68
C GLY A 32 5.89 6.22 7.71
N VAL A 33 7.17 6.55 7.75
CA VAL A 33 7.71 7.61 8.65
C VAL A 33 7.07 8.96 8.34
N LEU A 34 6.97 9.32 7.06
CA LEU A 34 6.34 10.58 6.67
C LEU A 34 4.86 10.63 7.08
N ALA A 35 4.11 9.54 6.84
CA ALA A 35 2.70 9.47 7.20
C ALA A 35 2.48 9.57 8.72
N VAL A 36 3.34 8.95 9.53
CA VAL A 36 3.23 9.02 10.99
C VAL A 36 3.60 10.41 11.50
N LYS A 37 4.64 11.05 10.96
CA LYS A 37 4.97 12.44 11.31
C LYS A 37 3.81 13.38 11.02
N GLU A 38 3.26 13.27 9.83
CA GLU A 38 2.13 14.11 9.40
C GLU A 38 0.89 13.90 10.27
N VAL A 39 0.49 12.66 10.55
CA VAL A 39 -0.69 12.44 11.40
C VAL A 39 -0.48 12.93 12.83
N CYS A 40 0.72 12.79 13.39
CA CYS A 40 1.04 13.34 14.71
C CYS A 40 0.93 14.88 14.73
N GLU A 41 1.46 15.53 13.70
CA GLU A 41 1.35 16.99 13.55
C GLU A 41 -0.10 17.45 13.47
N ARG A 42 -0.91 16.80 12.63
CA ARG A 42 -2.35 17.13 12.46
C ARG A 42 -3.16 17.01 13.74
N VAL A 43 -2.83 16.07 14.61
CA VAL A 43 -3.55 15.85 15.86
C VAL A 43 -2.88 16.49 17.08
N GLY A 44 -1.76 17.19 16.88
CA GLY A 44 -1.04 17.90 17.95
C GLY A 44 -0.28 16.97 18.91
N ILE A 45 0.04 15.73 18.50
CA ILE A 45 0.90 14.83 19.26
C ILE A 45 2.36 15.18 18.96
N GLN A 46 3.14 15.42 20.05
CA GLN A 46 4.60 15.54 19.93
C GLN A 46 5.21 14.15 20.09
N PRO A 47 5.79 13.55 19.04
CA PRO A 47 6.23 12.16 19.08
C PRO A 47 7.21 11.86 20.22
N ASP A 48 8.17 12.75 20.47
CA ASP A 48 9.21 12.61 21.49
C ASP A 48 8.70 12.72 22.94
N GLN A 49 7.51 13.28 23.13
CA GLN A 49 6.89 13.44 24.46
C GLN A 49 5.99 12.25 24.85
N GLY A 50 5.85 11.27 23.96
CA GLY A 50 4.95 10.14 24.15
C GLY A 50 3.49 10.45 23.75
N GLY A 51 2.55 9.74 24.35
CA GLY A 51 1.13 9.90 24.04
C GLY A 51 0.61 8.92 22.96
N VAL A 52 1.48 8.01 22.50
CA VAL A 52 1.12 6.88 21.62
C VAL A 52 1.49 5.58 22.33
N ASP A 53 0.49 4.77 22.61
CA ASP A 53 0.66 3.52 23.37
C ASP A 53 1.21 2.38 22.50
N GLU A 54 0.85 2.33 21.21
CA GLU A 54 1.30 1.30 20.28
C GLU A 54 1.28 1.79 18.82
N VAL A 55 2.12 1.20 17.97
CA VAL A 55 2.08 1.35 16.50
C VAL A 55 1.79 0.00 15.85
N ILE A 56 0.70 -0.09 15.07
CA ILE A 56 0.31 -1.29 14.34
C ILE A 56 0.29 -0.98 12.84
N PHE A 57 1.28 -1.48 12.09
CA PHE A 57 1.37 -1.21 10.66
C PHE A 57 1.30 -2.48 9.82
N GLY A 58 0.51 -2.41 8.75
CA GLY A 58 0.45 -3.43 7.72
C GLY A 58 1.57 -3.28 6.71
N GLN A 59 2.19 -4.39 6.32
CA GLN A 59 3.09 -4.48 5.16
C GLN A 59 3.07 -5.90 4.62
N VAL A 60 2.96 -6.04 3.30
CA VAL A 60 2.94 -7.36 2.62
C VAL A 60 4.35 -7.76 2.20
N LEU A 61 5.05 -6.89 1.49
CA LEU A 61 6.35 -7.15 0.88
C LEU A 61 7.47 -6.76 1.85
N GLN A 62 7.71 -7.62 2.84
CA GLN A 62 8.65 -7.33 3.93
C GLN A 62 10.08 -7.80 3.66
N ALA A 63 10.32 -8.56 2.57
CA ALA A 63 11.66 -9.05 2.25
C ALA A 63 12.62 -7.88 2.04
N GLY A 64 13.74 -7.89 2.79
CA GLY A 64 14.75 -6.81 2.72
C GLY A 64 14.40 -5.53 3.47
N SER A 65 13.21 -5.38 4.04
CA SER A 65 12.79 -4.17 4.78
C SER A 65 13.43 -4.04 6.18
N GLY A 66 14.19 -5.03 6.62
CA GLY A 66 14.82 -5.04 7.94
C GLY A 66 13.91 -5.58 9.04
N GLN A 67 14.34 -5.42 10.30
CA GLN A 67 13.60 -5.92 11.45
C GLN A 67 12.39 -5.04 11.74
N ASN A 68 11.22 -5.66 11.87
CA ASN A 68 9.96 -5.03 12.28
C ASN A 68 9.76 -3.63 11.66
N PRO A 69 9.35 -3.53 10.40
CA PRO A 69 9.20 -2.26 9.71
C PRO A 69 8.33 -1.22 10.46
N ALA A 70 7.26 -1.65 11.17
CA ALA A 70 6.48 -0.76 12.03
C ALA A 70 7.34 -0.11 13.14
N ARG A 71 8.31 -0.85 13.68
CA ARG A 71 9.25 -0.32 14.65
C ARG A 71 10.19 0.72 14.05
N GLN A 72 10.64 0.48 12.82
CA GLN A 72 11.48 1.44 12.10
C GLN A 72 10.70 2.73 11.82
N VAL A 73 9.44 2.61 11.44
CA VAL A 73 8.54 3.77 11.26
C VAL A 73 8.37 4.55 12.56
N ALA A 74 8.07 3.88 13.66
CA ALA A 74 7.88 4.53 14.94
C ALA A 74 9.12 5.34 15.38
N LEU A 75 10.29 4.72 15.32
CA LEU A 75 11.55 5.39 15.70
C LEU A 75 11.93 6.49 14.71
N GLY A 76 11.78 6.25 13.40
CA GLY A 76 12.06 7.25 12.37
C GLY A 76 11.14 8.47 12.42
N SER A 77 9.94 8.33 12.98
CA SER A 77 9.01 9.44 13.22
C SER A 77 9.23 10.16 14.54
N GLY A 78 10.16 9.68 15.38
CA GLY A 78 10.52 10.32 16.64
C GLY A 78 9.77 9.78 17.86
N LEU A 79 8.97 8.72 17.72
CA LEU A 79 8.30 8.10 18.87
C LEU A 79 9.34 7.46 19.83
N PRO A 80 9.03 7.42 21.14
CA PRO A 80 9.94 6.87 22.14
C PRO A 80 10.32 5.42 21.88
N VAL A 81 11.53 5.04 22.30
CA VAL A 81 11.99 3.64 22.21
C VAL A 81 11.13 2.67 23.04
N THR A 82 10.34 3.17 23.96
CA THR A 82 9.40 2.42 24.79
C THR A 82 8.09 2.11 24.10
N THR A 83 7.75 2.78 22.99
CA THR A 83 6.48 2.53 22.26
C THR A 83 6.52 1.15 21.61
N PRO A 84 5.63 0.21 21.97
CA PRO A 84 5.51 -1.08 21.30
C PRO A 84 5.12 -0.93 19.83
N CYS A 85 5.59 -1.87 18.99
CA CYS A 85 5.31 -1.83 17.57
C CYS A 85 5.12 -3.23 17.02
N VAL A 86 4.15 -3.41 16.13
CA VAL A 86 3.93 -4.67 15.44
C VAL A 86 3.67 -4.45 13.95
N THR A 87 4.34 -5.23 13.12
CA THR A 87 4.07 -5.31 11.68
C THR A 87 3.18 -6.52 11.41
N ILE A 88 2.08 -6.32 10.72
CA ILE A 88 1.13 -7.38 10.39
C ILE A 88 1.00 -7.57 8.89
N ASN A 89 0.67 -8.79 8.48
CA ASN A 89 0.38 -9.13 7.10
C ASN A 89 -0.97 -9.87 7.01
N LYS A 90 -1.91 -9.27 6.34
CA LYS A 90 -3.18 -9.86 5.89
C LYS A 90 -3.39 -9.52 4.42
N VAL A 91 -2.33 -9.62 3.62
CA VAL A 91 -2.30 -9.25 2.21
C VAL A 91 -2.90 -7.84 2.02
N CYS A 92 -3.73 -7.60 1.01
CA CYS A 92 -4.34 -6.29 0.72
C CYS A 92 -5.17 -5.70 1.88
N GLY A 93 -5.58 -6.50 2.85
CA GLY A 93 -6.35 -6.09 4.03
C GLY A 93 -5.50 -5.75 5.27
N SER A 94 -4.16 -5.66 5.15
CA SER A 94 -3.26 -5.49 6.30
C SER A 94 -3.52 -4.21 7.07
N SER A 95 -3.56 -3.06 6.41
CA SER A 95 -3.79 -1.76 7.07
C SER A 95 -5.17 -1.67 7.71
N LEU A 96 -6.22 -2.17 7.05
CA LEU A 96 -7.55 -2.23 7.64
C LEU A 96 -7.57 -3.16 8.87
N LYS A 97 -6.84 -4.28 8.82
CA LYS A 97 -6.70 -5.17 9.98
C LYS A 97 -5.96 -4.49 11.13
N ALA A 98 -4.95 -3.67 10.85
CA ALA A 98 -4.28 -2.86 11.87
C ALA A 98 -5.25 -1.94 12.61
N VAL A 99 -6.11 -1.22 11.88
CA VAL A 99 -7.17 -0.36 12.45
C VAL A 99 -8.16 -1.18 13.30
N MET A 100 -8.56 -2.37 12.84
CA MET A 100 -9.45 -3.26 13.60
C MET A 100 -8.79 -3.76 14.89
N MET A 101 -7.49 -4.07 14.88
CA MET A 101 -6.73 -4.49 16.05
C MET A 101 -6.62 -3.34 17.05
N ALA A 102 -6.26 -2.15 16.60
CA ALA A 102 -6.22 -0.95 17.41
C ALA A 102 -7.55 -0.67 18.11
N ALA A 103 -8.66 -0.73 17.37
CA ALA A 103 -10.00 -0.54 17.93
C ALA A 103 -10.35 -1.60 18.98
N ASN A 104 -9.92 -2.85 18.80
CA ASN A 104 -10.16 -3.92 19.78
C ASN A 104 -9.32 -3.75 21.04
N SER A 105 -8.04 -3.37 20.92
CA SER A 105 -7.16 -3.12 22.06
C SER A 105 -7.68 -1.95 22.93
N ILE A 106 -8.14 -0.87 22.28
CA ILE A 106 -8.77 0.26 23.01
C ILE A 106 -10.05 -0.19 23.72
N ARG A 107 -10.92 -1.00 23.08
CA ARG A 107 -12.13 -1.53 23.73
C ARG A 107 -11.84 -2.48 24.88
N ALA A 108 -10.73 -3.21 24.78
CA ALA A 108 -10.26 -4.10 25.87
C ALA A 108 -9.67 -3.32 27.05
N GLY A 109 -9.39 -2.03 26.90
CA GLY A 109 -8.78 -1.18 27.93
C GLY A 109 -7.26 -1.37 28.05
N GLU A 110 -6.63 -1.98 27.07
CA GLU A 110 -5.17 -2.18 27.05
C GLU A 110 -4.42 -0.90 26.67
N HIS A 111 -5.00 -0.10 25.77
CA HIS A 111 -4.42 1.12 25.23
C HIS A 111 -5.47 2.24 25.10
N ASN A 112 -5.01 3.48 24.96
CA ASN A 112 -5.87 4.65 24.75
C ASN A 112 -5.63 5.29 23.38
N VAL A 113 -4.38 5.37 22.92
CA VAL A 113 -3.98 6.01 21.67
C VAL A 113 -3.08 5.07 20.87
N ILE A 114 -3.53 4.70 19.69
CA ILE A 114 -2.79 3.81 18.80
C ILE A 114 -2.65 4.45 17.41
N ILE A 115 -1.47 4.41 16.84
CA ILE A 115 -1.26 4.72 15.43
C ILE A 115 -1.41 3.41 14.63
N ALA A 116 -2.41 3.35 13.77
CA ALA A 116 -2.70 2.18 12.96
C ALA A 116 -2.77 2.54 11.47
N GLY A 117 -2.12 1.77 10.64
CA GLY A 117 -2.08 2.02 9.20
C GLY A 117 -1.31 0.95 8.45
N GLY A 118 -0.57 1.38 7.46
CA GLY A 118 0.33 0.51 6.70
C GLY A 118 1.16 1.29 5.71
N MET A 119 2.06 0.57 5.09
CA MET A 119 3.02 1.07 4.13
C MET A 119 3.33 -0.01 3.11
N GLU A 120 3.65 0.38 1.90
CA GLU A 120 4.12 -0.54 0.86
C GLU A 120 4.98 0.23 -0.14
N SER A 121 5.97 -0.43 -0.71
CA SER A 121 6.67 0.02 -1.91
C SER A 121 6.93 -1.19 -2.80
N MET A 122 6.12 -1.34 -3.84
CA MET A 122 6.24 -2.47 -4.77
C MET A 122 7.48 -2.32 -5.64
N SER A 123 7.89 -1.10 -5.93
CA SER A 123 9.11 -0.81 -6.70
C SER A 123 10.40 -1.26 -5.99
N ASN A 124 10.36 -1.33 -4.66
CA ASN A 124 11.52 -1.74 -3.85
C ASN A 124 11.48 -3.21 -3.41
N SER A 125 10.53 -4.00 -3.92
CA SER A 125 10.48 -5.44 -3.67
C SER A 125 11.69 -6.14 -4.28
N PRO A 126 12.49 -6.92 -3.51
CA PRO A 126 13.66 -7.57 -4.03
C PRO A 126 13.34 -8.83 -4.84
N HIS A 127 14.26 -9.22 -5.70
CA HIS A 127 14.30 -10.58 -6.22
C HIS A 127 15.07 -11.50 -5.26
N LEU A 128 14.55 -12.70 -5.04
CA LEU A 128 15.04 -13.66 -4.06
C LEU A 128 15.78 -14.82 -4.74
N LEU A 129 16.96 -15.13 -4.25
CA LEU A 129 17.69 -16.35 -4.62
C LEU A 129 17.32 -17.45 -3.62
N MET A 130 16.31 -18.25 -3.98
CA MET A 130 15.80 -19.32 -3.12
C MET A 130 16.83 -20.44 -2.93
N ASN A 131 16.82 -21.06 -1.74
CA ASN A 131 17.71 -22.20 -1.39
C ASN A 131 19.21 -21.91 -1.40
N HIS A 132 19.65 -20.68 -1.66
CA HIS A 132 21.07 -20.35 -1.78
C HIS A 132 21.87 -20.52 -0.47
N ARG A 133 21.19 -20.53 0.68
CA ARG A 133 21.84 -20.81 1.98
C ARG A 133 22.53 -22.19 2.03
N LYS A 134 22.08 -23.14 1.21
CA LYS A 134 22.71 -24.46 1.03
C LYS A 134 23.82 -24.45 -0.04
N GLY A 135 24.07 -23.33 -0.69
CA GLY A 135 24.98 -23.18 -1.82
C GLY A 135 24.37 -23.67 -3.13
N SER A 136 24.95 -23.22 -4.23
CA SER A 136 24.65 -23.71 -5.59
C SER A 136 25.82 -24.59 -6.04
N LYS A 137 25.55 -25.86 -6.34
CA LYS A 137 26.62 -26.83 -6.71
C LYS A 137 26.97 -26.76 -8.19
N MET A 138 25.99 -26.95 -9.06
CA MET A 138 26.15 -26.95 -10.52
C MET A 138 24.85 -26.58 -11.21
N GLY A 139 24.91 -25.81 -12.28
CA GLY A 139 23.78 -25.31 -13.05
C GLY A 139 23.31 -23.93 -12.61
N ASP A 140 22.31 -23.40 -13.31
CA ASP A 140 21.77 -22.06 -13.12
C ASP A 140 20.91 -21.96 -11.85
N SER A 141 20.78 -20.73 -11.33
CA SER A 141 19.88 -20.40 -10.24
C SER A 141 18.86 -19.36 -10.72
N THR A 142 17.61 -19.58 -10.39
CA THR A 142 16.52 -18.65 -10.74
C THR A 142 16.33 -17.63 -9.63
N LEU A 143 16.23 -16.36 -10.01
CA LEU A 143 15.76 -15.28 -9.13
C LEU A 143 14.23 -15.25 -9.16
N VAL A 144 13.62 -15.19 -7.98
CA VAL A 144 12.17 -15.14 -7.78
C VAL A 144 11.77 -13.71 -7.41
N ASP A 145 10.85 -13.14 -8.16
CA ASP A 145 10.27 -11.83 -7.82
C ASP A 145 9.39 -11.96 -6.57
N SER A 146 9.81 -11.31 -5.47
CA SER A 146 9.06 -11.36 -4.20
C SER A 146 7.73 -10.62 -4.29
N MET A 147 7.60 -9.59 -5.13
CA MET A 147 6.34 -8.89 -5.34
C MET A 147 5.27 -9.84 -5.89
N ILE A 148 5.65 -10.66 -6.88
CA ILE A 148 4.75 -11.68 -7.42
C ILE A 148 4.54 -12.78 -6.41
N LYS A 149 5.62 -13.37 -5.87
CA LYS A 149 5.56 -14.57 -5.04
C LYS A 149 4.79 -14.37 -3.75
N ASP A 150 5.01 -13.24 -3.06
CA ASP A 150 4.49 -12.99 -1.72
C ASP A 150 3.22 -12.11 -1.74
N GLY A 151 3.04 -11.28 -2.77
CA GLY A 151 1.93 -10.34 -2.86
C GLY A 151 0.86 -10.67 -3.90
N LEU A 152 1.20 -11.30 -5.02
CA LEU A 152 0.31 -11.46 -6.17
C LEU A 152 0.04 -12.89 -6.60
N TRP A 153 0.64 -13.88 -5.93
CA TRP A 153 0.47 -15.29 -6.23
C TRP A 153 -0.42 -15.99 -5.21
N ASP A 154 -1.50 -16.62 -5.68
CA ASP A 154 -2.31 -17.51 -4.86
C ASP A 154 -1.60 -18.86 -4.70
N GLY A 155 -1.07 -19.09 -3.51
CA GLY A 155 -0.34 -20.32 -3.18
C GLY A 155 -1.21 -21.58 -3.08
N TYR A 156 -2.53 -21.45 -3.03
CA TYR A 156 -3.46 -22.57 -2.95
C TYR A 156 -3.90 -23.04 -4.34
N ASN A 157 -4.23 -22.11 -5.22
CA ASN A 157 -4.68 -22.40 -6.57
C ASN A 157 -3.55 -22.32 -7.62
N ASP A 158 -2.33 -22.00 -7.17
CA ASP A 158 -1.12 -21.88 -7.99
C ASP A 158 -1.32 -20.95 -9.20
N THR A 159 -1.86 -19.76 -8.94
CA THR A 159 -2.20 -18.80 -9.97
C THR A 159 -1.97 -17.35 -9.55
N HIS A 160 -1.75 -16.48 -10.52
CA HIS A 160 -1.63 -15.04 -10.29
C HIS A 160 -3.00 -14.43 -9.93
N MET A 161 -3.02 -13.42 -9.01
CA MET A 161 -4.25 -12.72 -8.59
C MET A 161 -5.06 -12.13 -9.76
N GLY A 162 -4.43 -11.78 -10.88
CA GLY A 162 -5.14 -11.37 -12.09
C GLY A 162 -6.08 -12.43 -12.65
N ASN A 163 -5.74 -13.71 -12.52
CA ASN A 163 -6.63 -14.81 -12.89
C ASN A 163 -7.86 -14.92 -11.96
N THR A 164 -7.74 -14.46 -10.71
CA THR A 164 -8.90 -14.34 -9.82
C THR A 164 -9.93 -13.35 -10.38
N GLY A 165 -9.47 -12.25 -10.99
CA GLY A 165 -10.34 -11.32 -11.72
C GLY A 165 -11.07 -12.00 -12.88
N GLU A 166 -10.40 -12.85 -13.66
CA GLU A 166 -11.03 -13.63 -14.73
C GLU A 166 -12.06 -14.63 -14.18
N THR A 167 -11.73 -15.32 -13.08
CA THR A 167 -12.65 -16.25 -12.42
C THR A 167 -13.93 -15.55 -11.95
N ILE A 168 -13.78 -14.41 -11.25
CA ILE A 168 -14.94 -13.61 -10.79
C ILE A 168 -15.77 -13.11 -11.98
N ALA A 169 -15.11 -12.61 -13.01
CA ALA A 169 -15.82 -12.15 -14.21
C ALA A 169 -16.67 -13.26 -14.84
N LYS A 170 -16.12 -14.47 -14.93
CA LYS A 170 -16.82 -15.65 -15.45
C LYS A 170 -17.97 -16.09 -14.54
N GLU A 171 -17.73 -16.26 -13.26
CA GLU A 171 -18.72 -16.76 -12.28
C GLU A 171 -19.88 -15.78 -12.10
N CYS A 172 -19.59 -14.47 -12.11
CA CYS A 172 -20.58 -13.42 -11.95
C CYS A 172 -21.14 -12.90 -13.29
N SER A 173 -20.76 -13.51 -14.41
CA SER A 173 -21.18 -13.08 -15.76
C SER A 173 -20.92 -11.61 -16.05
N ILE A 174 -19.78 -11.09 -15.57
CA ILE A 174 -19.34 -9.70 -15.80
C ILE A 174 -18.69 -9.64 -17.17
N THR A 175 -19.16 -8.73 -18.02
CA THR A 175 -18.60 -8.55 -19.36
C THR A 175 -17.38 -7.62 -19.35
N ARG A 176 -16.54 -7.70 -20.38
CA ARG A 176 -15.42 -6.79 -20.61
C ARG A 176 -15.88 -5.32 -20.60
N ILE A 177 -16.98 -4.99 -21.24
CA ILE A 177 -17.54 -3.63 -21.28
C ILE A 177 -17.93 -3.14 -19.89
N GLN A 178 -18.49 -4.00 -19.05
CA GLN A 178 -18.82 -3.64 -17.66
C GLN A 178 -17.56 -3.35 -16.84
N SER A 179 -16.52 -4.16 -16.98
CA SER A 179 -15.22 -3.95 -16.31
C SER A 179 -14.56 -2.65 -16.76
N ASP A 180 -14.53 -2.41 -18.08
CA ASP A 180 -13.96 -1.18 -18.63
C ASP A 180 -14.78 0.06 -18.23
N SER A 181 -16.10 -0.01 -18.23
CA SER A 181 -16.99 1.08 -17.77
C SER A 181 -16.76 1.41 -16.30
N PHE A 182 -16.52 0.40 -15.47
CA PHE A 182 -16.17 0.59 -14.07
C PHE A 182 -14.82 1.30 -13.94
N ALA A 183 -13.81 0.89 -14.68
CA ALA A 183 -12.48 1.50 -14.68
C ALA A 183 -12.51 2.97 -15.15
N VAL A 184 -13.20 3.28 -16.25
CA VAL A 184 -13.41 4.66 -16.73
C VAL A 184 -14.02 5.52 -15.62
N ARG A 185 -15.13 5.05 -15.03
CA ARG A 185 -15.80 5.78 -13.95
C ARG A 185 -14.90 5.97 -12.72
N SER A 186 -14.08 4.98 -12.39
CA SER A 186 -13.11 5.07 -11.29
C SER A 186 -12.08 6.17 -11.54
N HIS A 187 -11.47 6.21 -12.72
CA HIS A 187 -10.51 7.25 -13.10
C HIS A 187 -11.17 8.64 -13.11
N GLN A 188 -12.35 8.78 -13.69
CA GLN A 188 -13.08 10.05 -13.74
C GLN A 188 -13.41 10.58 -12.34
N ARG A 189 -13.86 9.72 -11.42
CA ARG A 189 -14.15 10.09 -10.04
C ARG A 189 -12.90 10.50 -9.28
N ALA A 190 -11.79 9.76 -9.45
CA ALA A 190 -10.52 10.10 -8.82
C ALA A 190 -9.98 11.44 -9.36
N ALA A 191 -10.02 11.66 -10.67
CA ALA A 191 -9.61 12.93 -11.29
C ALA A 191 -10.46 14.11 -10.80
N GLN A 192 -11.78 13.92 -10.70
CA GLN A 192 -12.67 14.95 -10.15
C GLN A 192 -12.37 15.23 -8.67
N ALA A 193 -12.13 14.19 -7.87
CA ALA A 193 -11.80 14.34 -6.46
C ALA A 193 -10.48 15.12 -6.26
N GLN A 194 -9.45 14.80 -7.05
CA GLN A 194 -8.19 15.55 -7.04
C GLN A 194 -8.39 17.01 -7.47
N ALA A 195 -9.12 17.26 -8.55
CA ALA A 195 -9.38 18.61 -9.05
C ALA A 195 -10.18 19.48 -8.07
N ASN A 196 -11.03 18.88 -7.26
CA ASN A 196 -11.87 19.55 -6.27
C ASN A 196 -11.22 19.63 -4.87
N GLY A 197 -9.99 19.12 -4.70
CA GLY A 197 -9.31 19.11 -3.40
C GLY A 197 -9.95 18.17 -2.36
N TRP A 198 -10.74 17.18 -2.79
CA TRP A 198 -11.45 16.29 -1.84
C TRP A 198 -10.52 15.35 -1.07
N PHE A 199 -9.26 15.24 -1.47
CA PHE A 199 -8.23 14.48 -0.76
C PHE A 199 -7.32 15.34 0.13
N ASP A 200 -7.45 16.68 0.11
CA ASP A 200 -6.52 17.59 0.82
C ASP A 200 -6.55 17.38 2.34
N TRP A 201 -7.68 16.91 2.89
CA TRP A 201 -7.82 16.63 4.30
C TRP A 201 -7.04 15.39 4.78
N GLU A 202 -6.67 14.49 3.88
CA GLU A 202 -5.93 13.25 4.19
C GLU A 202 -4.53 13.22 3.56
N MET A 203 -4.38 13.75 2.36
CA MET A 203 -3.13 13.72 1.60
C MET A 203 -2.21 14.88 1.97
N PHE A 204 -0.92 14.63 1.93
CA PHE A 204 0.12 15.66 2.10
C PHE A 204 1.18 15.50 1.02
N SER A 205 1.97 16.56 0.77
CA SER A 205 3.05 16.53 -0.20
C SER A 205 4.26 15.77 0.33
N VAL A 206 4.85 14.91 -0.49
CA VAL A 206 6.08 14.20 -0.20
C VAL A 206 7.24 14.88 -0.92
N GLU A 207 8.24 15.30 -0.16
CA GLU A 207 9.48 15.85 -0.71
C GLU A 207 10.44 14.71 -1.07
N ILE A 208 10.63 14.49 -2.38
CA ILE A 208 11.47 13.41 -2.91
C ILE A 208 12.90 13.93 -3.07
N PRO A 209 13.87 13.44 -2.28
CA PRO A 209 15.25 13.85 -2.41
C PRO A 209 15.82 13.56 -3.80
N GLN A 210 16.54 14.51 -4.36
CA GLN A 210 17.21 14.36 -5.64
C GLN A 210 18.71 14.15 -5.43
N ARG A 211 19.34 13.35 -6.29
CA ARG A 211 20.80 13.18 -6.27
C ARG A 211 21.55 14.50 -6.50
N ARG A 212 20.96 15.42 -7.25
CA ARG A 212 21.46 16.77 -7.49
C ARG A 212 20.28 17.73 -7.59
N GLY A 213 20.40 18.90 -6.99
CA GLY A 213 19.34 19.93 -6.98
C GLY A 213 18.38 19.83 -5.79
N PRO A 214 17.33 20.65 -5.77
CA PRO A 214 16.32 20.64 -4.72
C PRO A 214 15.47 19.38 -4.79
N ALA A 215 14.82 19.03 -3.65
CA ALA A 215 13.81 17.97 -3.62
C ALA A 215 12.64 18.32 -4.57
N ILE A 216 11.98 17.28 -5.08
CA ILE A 216 10.76 17.42 -5.88
C ILE A 216 9.56 17.18 -4.98
N SER A 217 8.66 18.14 -4.94
CA SER A 217 7.40 18.03 -4.22
C SER A 217 6.41 17.19 -5.02
N PHE A 218 5.93 16.09 -4.44
CA PHE A 218 4.99 15.16 -5.04
C PHE A 218 3.69 15.16 -4.24
N SER A 219 2.59 15.61 -4.85
CA SER A 219 1.35 15.98 -4.16
C SER A 219 0.07 15.42 -4.79
N HIS A 220 0.15 14.46 -5.71
CA HIS A 220 -1.02 13.89 -6.37
C HIS A 220 -0.87 12.40 -6.63
N ASP A 221 -1.99 11.67 -6.67
CA ASP A 221 -2.01 10.25 -7.01
C ASP A 221 -1.64 10.08 -8.49
N GLU A 222 -0.45 9.54 -8.74
CA GLU A 222 0.17 9.47 -10.07
C GLU A 222 -0.56 8.52 -11.03
N GLY A 223 -1.28 7.54 -10.48
CA GLY A 223 -1.98 6.52 -11.27
C GLY A 223 -3.27 7.00 -11.94
N VAL A 224 -3.80 8.16 -11.57
CA VAL A 224 -5.08 8.68 -12.09
C VAL A 224 -4.91 9.16 -13.53
N ARG A 225 -5.79 8.68 -14.41
CA ARG A 225 -5.82 9.02 -15.85
C ARG A 225 -7.15 9.68 -16.20
N ALA A 226 -7.21 11.00 -16.13
CA ALA A 226 -8.43 11.78 -16.35
C ALA A 226 -9.07 11.56 -17.74
N ASN A 227 -8.25 11.27 -18.75
CA ASN A 227 -8.68 11.09 -20.14
C ASN A 227 -8.99 9.62 -20.50
N THR A 228 -9.15 8.75 -19.51
CA THR A 228 -9.54 7.36 -19.77
C THR A 228 -10.97 7.29 -20.29
N ASP A 229 -11.17 6.62 -21.42
CA ASP A 229 -12.47 6.36 -22.04
C ASP A 229 -12.62 4.89 -22.47
N LEU A 230 -13.81 4.52 -22.89
CA LEU A 230 -14.12 3.14 -23.29
C LEU A 230 -13.37 2.72 -24.57
N GLU A 231 -13.14 3.62 -25.50
CA GLU A 231 -12.46 3.33 -26.75
C GLU A 231 -11.00 2.97 -26.51
N SER A 232 -10.30 3.76 -25.69
CA SER A 232 -8.92 3.48 -25.29
C SER A 232 -8.79 2.16 -24.54
N LEU A 233 -9.71 1.85 -23.61
CA LEU A 233 -9.68 0.60 -22.87
C LEU A 233 -10.03 -0.61 -23.75
N ALA A 234 -10.98 -0.49 -24.68
CA ALA A 234 -11.36 -1.56 -25.58
C ALA A 234 -10.19 -2.06 -26.46
N SER A 235 -9.24 -1.17 -26.77
CA SER A 235 -8.04 -1.51 -27.55
C SER A 235 -7.02 -2.36 -26.80
N LEU A 236 -7.11 -2.44 -25.48
CA LEU A 236 -6.15 -3.17 -24.64
C LEU A 236 -6.37 -4.67 -24.71
N ARG A 237 -5.24 -5.41 -24.79
CA ARG A 237 -5.28 -6.87 -24.80
C ARG A 237 -5.43 -7.44 -23.39
N PRO A 238 -6.15 -8.56 -23.23
CA PRO A 238 -6.13 -9.32 -21.99
C PRO A 238 -4.70 -9.70 -21.58
N VAL A 239 -4.42 -9.69 -20.27
CA VAL A 239 -3.05 -9.90 -19.74
C VAL A 239 -2.87 -11.32 -19.21
N PHE A 240 -3.90 -11.90 -18.60
CA PHE A 240 -3.78 -13.16 -17.85
C PHE A 240 -4.28 -14.38 -18.62
N GLN A 241 -5.26 -14.22 -19.48
CA GLN A 241 -5.83 -15.29 -20.31
C GLN A 241 -5.99 -14.80 -21.76
N LYS A 242 -5.79 -15.68 -22.73
CA LYS A 242 -5.84 -15.32 -24.17
C LYS A 242 -7.17 -14.66 -24.58
N ASP A 243 -8.29 -15.17 -24.06
CA ASP A 243 -9.63 -14.67 -24.33
C ASP A 243 -10.26 -14.06 -23.06
N GLY A 244 -9.42 -13.52 -22.18
CA GLY A 244 -9.79 -12.95 -20.89
C GLY A 244 -10.39 -11.55 -21.01
N GLN A 245 -10.75 -11.01 -19.85
CA GLN A 245 -11.35 -9.68 -19.71
C GLN A 245 -10.48 -8.70 -18.96
N VAL A 246 -9.52 -9.22 -18.17
CA VAL A 246 -8.64 -8.38 -17.33
C VAL A 246 -7.50 -7.82 -18.16
N THR A 247 -7.40 -6.51 -18.20
CA THR A 247 -6.37 -5.77 -18.96
C THR A 247 -5.60 -4.81 -18.04
N ALA A 248 -4.52 -4.25 -18.55
CA ALA A 248 -3.79 -3.20 -17.84
C ALA A 248 -4.63 -1.93 -17.54
N GLY A 249 -5.79 -1.77 -18.20
CA GLY A 249 -6.67 -0.62 -17.99
C GLY A 249 -7.77 -0.84 -16.96
N ASN A 250 -8.11 -2.10 -16.63
CA ASN A 250 -9.17 -2.43 -15.69
C ASN A 250 -8.72 -3.31 -14.52
N ALA A 251 -7.44 -3.65 -14.45
CA ALA A 251 -6.82 -4.33 -13.31
C ALA A 251 -6.41 -3.34 -12.20
N SER A 252 -6.22 -3.83 -10.97
CA SER A 252 -5.55 -3.10 -9.92
C SER A 252 -4.12 -2.75 -10.33
N THR A 253 -3.67 -1.56 -9.96
CA THR A 253 -2.32 -1.08 -10.28
C THR A 253 -1.26 -1.65 -9.34
N LEU A 254 -0.02 -1.76 -9.83
CA LEU A 254 1.17 -1.85 -9.00
C LEU A 254 1.53 -0.42 -8.57
N SER A 255 1.81 -0.23 -7.27
CA SER A 255 1.93 1.12 -6.70
C SER A 255 2.94 1.18 -5.56
N ASP A 256 3.40 2.38 -5.28
CA ASP A 256 4.23 2.74 -4.13
C ASP A 256 3.48 3.70 -3.20
#